data_f48d7847bd9e598cdd5d8dce1c20e798
#
_entry.id   f48d7847bd9e598cdd5d8dce1c20e798
#
_cell.length_a   1.000
_cell.length_b   1.000
_cell.length_c   1.000
_cell.angle_alpha   90.00
_cell.angle_beta   90.00
_cell.angle_gamma   90.00
#
_symmetry.space_group_name_H-M   'P 1'
#
loop_
_entity.id
_entity.type
_entity.pdbx_description
1 polymer ?
#
loop_
_entity_poly.entity_id
_entity_poly.type
_entity_poly.pdbx_seq_one_letter_code
_entity_poly.pdbx_strand_id
1 'polypeptide(L)'
;QSILGQNIVFDKVVSFEDAIENWKEDRYCDIYFSKKGTFVLLSMELGGFDFHAKNQTAFSFVLSEMTMMFTVNYTQNNQLLRSIMESEEMNEDEGKPFDFEKDSDDTSELIYHLIEKTLGEDFDDIDLEAKCFRYSFQQEQTSDNSSETSSQPSSSENKPWWKFW
;
A
#
# COMPACT_ATOMS: atom_id res chain seq x y z
N GLN A 1 11.32 -11.98 -9.70
CA GLN A 1 9.92 -11.58 -9.56
C GLN A 1 9.87 -10.09 -9.31
N SER A 2 8.89 -9.39 -9.85
CA SER A 2 8.76 -7.93 -9.70
C SER A 2 7.39 -7.61 -9.13
N ILE A 3 7.35 -6.70 -8.16
CA ILE A 3 6.13 -6.11 -7.61
C ILE A 3 6.32 -4.60 -7.53
N LEU A 4 5.30 -3.83 -7.88
CA LEU A 4 5.34 -2.36 -7.87
C LEU A 4 6.53 -1.78 -8.67
N GLY A 5 6.94 -2.48 -9.75
CA GLY A 5 8.11 -2.09 -10.54
C GLY A 5 9.48 -2.38 -9.91
N GLN A 6 9.50 -2.93 -8.70
CA GLN A 6 10.74 -3.27 -7.99
C GLN A 6 10.99 -4.78 -8.01
N ASN A 7 12.25 -5.16 -8.07
CA ASN A 7 12.64 -6.56 -7.91
C ASN A 7 12.51 -6.98 -6.46
N ILE A 8 11.87 -8.12 -6.24
CA ILE A 8 11.67 -8.68 -4.90
C ILE A 8 12.35 -10.02 -4.75
N VAL A 9 12.89 -10.27 -3.56
CA VAL A 9 13.54 -11.53 -3.17
C VAL A 9 12.80 -12.08 -1.95
N PHE A 10 12.44 -13.37 -2.01
CA PHE A 10 11.82 -14.07 -0.89
C PHE A 10 12.73 -14.05 0.33
N ASP A 11 12.20 -13.69 1.48
CA ASP A 11 12.87 -13.67 2.77
C ASP A 11 12.41 -14.85 3.63
N LYS A 12 11.15 -14.85 4.05
CA LYS A 12 10.60 -15.89 4.94
C LYS A 12 9.08 -15.98 4.83
N VAL A 13 8.52 -17.01 5.48
CA VAL A 13 7.09 -17.10 5.74
C VAL A 13 6.79 -16.50 7.11
N VAL A 14 5.72 -15.74 7.22
CA VAL A 14 5.17 -15.17 8.46
C VAL A 14 3.70 -15.54 8.56
N SER A 15 3.09 -15.42 9.74
CA SER A 15 1.64 -15.54 9.90
C SER A 15 0.92 -14.30 9.34
N PHE A 16 -0.37 -14.41 9.08
CA PHE A 16 -1.19 -13.25 8.71
C PHE A 16 -1.25 -12.24 9.86
N GLU A 17 -1.34 -12.70 11.11
CA GLU A 17 -1.25 -11.88 12.32
C GLU A 17 0.04 -11.03 12.32
N ASP A 18 1.21 -11.68 12.16
CA ASP A 18 2.49 -10.98 12.07
C ASP A 18 2.53 -9.98 10.90
N ALA A 19 1.85 -10.30 9.81
CA ALA A 19 1.83 -9.45 8.63
C ALA A 19 0.97 -8.20 8.81
N ILE A 20 -0.12 -8.24 9.56
CA ILE A 20 -1.01 -7.08 9.80
C ILE A 20 -0.60 -6.25 11.02
N GLU A 21 -0.08 -6.88 12.07
CA GLU A 21 0.25 -6.18 13.33
C GLU A 21 1.60 -5.46 13.31
N ASN A 22 2.55 -5.99 12.54
CA ASN A 22 3.91 -5.46 12.58
C ASN A 22 4.07 -4.22 11.70
N TRP A 23 4.65 -3.16 12.29
CA TRP A 23 5.12 -2.02 11.51
C TRP A 23 6.09 -2.48 10.42
N LYS A 24 5.79 -2.14 9.17
CA LYS A 24 6.62 -2.53 8.02
C LYS A 24 7.77 -1.57 7.83
N GLU A 25 8.99 -2.09 7.74
CA GLU A 25 10.11 -1.34 7.21
C GLU A 25 9.97 -1.19 5.68
N ASP A 26 10.43 -0.08 5.11
CA ASP A 26 10.27 0.25 3.68
C ASP A 26 10.86 -0.75 2.71
N ARG A 27 11.76 -1.59 3.21
CA ARG A 27 12.43 -2.62 2.41
C ARG A 27 11.67 -3.94 2.30
N TYR A 28 10.52 -4.08 2.95
CA TYR A 28 9.76 -5.33 2.95
C TYR A 28 8.33 -5.16 2.49
N CYS A 29 7.80 -6.22 1.90
CA CYS A 29 6.36 -6.43 1.75
C CYS A 29 5.97 -7.83 2.18
N ASP A 30 4.76 -7.97 2.72
CA ASP A 30 4.16 -9.26 3.02
C ASP A 30 3.01 -9.51 2.05
N ILE A 31 2.93 -10.73 1.52
CA ILE A 31 1.95 -11.09 0.50
C ILE A 31 1.10 -12.26 1.01
N TYR A 32 -0.20 -12.03 1.10
CA TYR A 32 -1.20 -13.05 1.32
C TYR A 32 -1.92 -13.38 0.02
N PHE A 33 -2.04 -14.68 -0.30
CA PHE A 33 -2.77 -15.16 -1.47
C PHE A 33 -4.11 -15.74 -1.04
N SER A 34 -5.17 -15.08 -1.45
CA SER A 34 -6.55 -15.53 -1.24
C SER A 34 -7.07 -16.35 -2.43
N LYS A 35 -8.34 -16.73 -2.37
CA LYS A 35 -9.02 -17.49 -3.45
C LYS A 35 -9.18 -16.70 -4.75
N LYS A 36 -9.35 -15.38 -4.69
CA LYS A 36 -9.64 -14.52 -5.83
C LYS A 36 -8.61 -13.44 -6.08
N GLY A 37 -7.86 -13.07 -5.05
CA GLY A 37 -6.96 -11.93 -5.12
C GLY A 37 -5.67 -12.13 -4.34
N THR A 38 -4.89 -11.08 -4.30
CA THR A 38 -3.64 -11.03 -3.55
C THR A 38 -3.65 -9.79 -2.68
N PHE A 39 -3.39 -9.95 -1.41
CA PHE A 39 -3.25 -8.86 -0.47
C PHE A 39 -1.76 -8.57 -0.26
N VAL A 40 -1.34 -7.33 -0.50
CA VAL A 40 0.04 -6.88 -0.34
C VAL A 40 0.07 -5.84 0.76
N LEU A 41 0.78 -6.16 1.84
CA LEU A 41 0.97 -5.28 2.99
C LEU A 41 2.32 -4.59 2.86
N LEU A 42 2.31 -3.27 2.86
CA LEU A 42 3.45 -2.40 2.62
C LEU A 42 3.65 -1.42 3.77
N SER A 43 4.86 -0.86 3.87
CA SER A 43 5.08 0.35 4.67
C SER A 43 4.31 1.52 4.08
N MET A 44 3.78 2.38 4.94
CA MET A 44 3.14 3.64 4.52
C MET A 44 4.12 4.59 3.82
N GLU A 45 5.42 4.48 4.09
CA GLU A 45 6.44 5.32 3.45
C GLU A 45 6.72 4.94 1.99
N LEU A 46 6.40 3.70 1.60
CA LEU A 46 6.40 3.30 0.20
C LEU A 46 5.22 3.91 -0.59
N GLY A 47 4.41 4.66 0.10
CA GLY A 47 3.28 5.47 -0.21
C GLY A 47 3.00 5.78 -1.68
N GLY A 48 2.64 4.80 -2.43
CA GLY A 48 2.12 4.97 -3.77
C GLY A 48 0.65 4.61 -3.74
N PHE A 49 -0.18 5.58 -3.57
CA PHE A 49 -1.62 5.38 -3.66
C PHE A 49 -2.07 5.03 -5.09
N ASP A 50 -1.20 5.24 -6.07
CA ASP A 50 -1.47 5.04 -7.50
C ASP A 50 -0.97 3.68 -8.00
N PHE A 51 -1.49 2.60 -7.43
CA PHE A 51 -1.18 1.28 -7.97
C PHE A 51 -2.02 0.97 -9.20
N HIS A 52 -1.36 0.85 -10.33
CA HIS A 52 -1.98 0.50 -11.58
C HIS A 52 -1.60 -0.92 -12.00
N ALA A 53 -2.59 -1.71 -12.38
CA ALA A 53 -2.38 -3.06 -12.91
C ALA A 53 -3.01 -3.18 -14.30
N LYS A 54 -2.19 -3.52 -15.29
CA LYS A 54 -2.66 -3.70 -16.66
C LYS A 54 -3.52 -4.97 -16.74
N ASN A 55 -4.73 -4.82 -17.28
CA ASN A 55 -5.72 -5.90 -17.42
C ASN A 55 -6.16 -6.53 -16.09
N GLN A 56 -6.05 -5.81 -15.00
CA GLN A 56 -6.43 -6.26 -13.66
C GLN A 56 -7.11 -5.13 -12.90
N THR A 57 -7.67 -5.48 -11.76
CA THR A 57 -8.12 -4.53 -10.76
C THR A 57 -7.03 -4.40 -9.69
N ALA A 58 -6.72 -3.18 -9.30
CA ALA A 58 -5.93 -2.89 -8.11
C ALA A 58 -6.76 -2.02 -7.17
N PHE A 59 -6.74 -2.38 -5.92
CA PHE A 59 -7.35 -1.64 -4.83
C PHE A 59 -6.26 -1.35 -3.80
N SER A 60 -6.00 -0.09 -3.53
CA SER A 60 -5.09 0.34 -2.48
C SER A 60 -5.84 1.20 -1.46
N PHE A 61 -5.47 1.07 -0.20
CA PHE A 61 -6.12 1.78 0.88
C PHE A 61 -5.16 2.02 2.04
N VAL A 62 -5.50 3.03 2.85
CA VAL A 62 -5.02 3.21 4.21
C VAL A 62 -6.24 3.22 5.12
N LEU A 63 -6.16 2.49 6.21
CA LEU A 63 -7.17 2.46 7.25
C LEU A 63 -6.48 2.70 8.59
N SER A 64 -6.69 3.87 9.17
CA SER A 64 -6.12 4.25 10.46
C SER A 64 -7.20 4.90 11.32
N GLU A 65 -7.83 4.09 12.16
CA GLU A 65 -8.83 4.56 13.12
C GLU A 65 -8.22 5.51 14.15
N MET A 66 -6.94 5.29 14.50
CA MET A 66 -6.25 6.13 15.50
C MET A 66 -6.05 7.56 15.02
N THR A 67 -5.80 7.77 13.74
CA THR A 67 -5.60 9.09 13.13
C THR A 67 -6.82 9.54 12.34
N MET A 68 -7.89 8.77 12.32
CA MET A 68 -9.09 9.02 11.51
C MET A 68 -8.73 9.31 10.05
N MET A 69 -7.76 8.56 9.52
CA MET A 69 -7.31 8.69 8.14
C MET A 69 -7.70 7.46 7.34
N PHE A 70 -8.51 7.68 6.33
CA PHE A 70 -9.00 6.65 5.42
C PHE A 70 -8.70 7.07 3.99
N THR A 71 -8.13 6.16 3.22
CA THR A 71 -7.94 6.37 1.78
C THR A 71 -8.39 5.16 1.01
N VAL A 72 -8.94 5.40 -0.15
CA VAL A 72 -9.35 4.37 -1.11
C VAL A 72 -8.93 4.80 -2.49
N ASN A 73 -8.15 3.97 -3.19
CA ASN A 73 -7.91 4.12 -4.61
C ASN A 73 -8.24 2.81 -5.32
N TYR A 74 -9.22 2.85 -6.20
CA TYR A 74 -9.66 1.71 -6.97
C TYR A 74 -9.42 1.93 -8.45
N THR A 75 -8.56 1.11 -9.02
CA THR A 75 -8.19 1.17 -10.42
C THR A 75 -8.57 -0.11 -11.15
N GLN A 76 -8.96 0.00 -12.40
CA GLN A 76 -9.22 -1.13 -13.27
C GLN A 76 -8.66 -0.86 -14.65
N ASN A 77 -7.93 -1.81 -15.21
CA ASN A 77 -7.30 -1.67 -16.53
C ASN A 77 -6.48 -0.39 -16.67
N ASN A 78 -5.74 -0.02 -15.64
CA ASN A 78 -4.92 1.19 -15.59
C ASN A 78 -5.72 2.51 -15.56
N GLN A 79 -7.01 2.47 -15.23
CA GLN A 79 -7.85 3.66 -15.06
C GLN A 79 -8.28 3.78 -13.61
N LEU A 80 -8.09 4.95 -13.02
CA LEU A 80 -8.66 5.27 -11.72
C LEU A 80 -10.18 5.41 -11.88
N LEU A 81 -10.94 4.63 -11.13
CA LEU A 81 -12.40 4.63 -11.15
C LEU A 81 -12.99 5.28 -9.91
N ARG A 82 -12.28 5.18 -8.79
CA ARG A 82 -12.72 5.71 -7.51
C ARG A 82 -11.52 6.12 -6.67
N SER A 83 -11.56 7.32 -6.09
CA SER A 83 -10.58 7.81 -5.13
C SER A 83 -11.32 8.52 -3.99
N ILE A 84 -10.99 8.18 -2.77
CA ILE A 84 -11.48 8.82 -1.56
C ILE A 84 -10.29 9.07 -0.65
N MET A 85 -10.22 10.24 -0.08
CA MET A 85 -9.33 10.57 1.02
C MET A 85 -10.14 11.29 2.08
N GLU A 86 -10.17 10.74 3.26
CA GLU A 86 -10.85 11.30 4.42
C GLU A 86 -9.88 11.40 5.58
N SER A 87 -9.78 12.59 6.16
CA SER A 87 -9.02 12.87 7.37
C SER A 87 -9.66 14.05 8.11
N GLU A 88 -9.17 14.40 9.29
CA GLU A 88 -9.66 15.57 10.05
C GLU A 88 -9.56 16.89 9.25
N GLU A 89 -8.55 17.01 8.38
CA GLU A 89 -8.24 18.25 7.66
C GLU A 89 -8.66 18.23 6.18
N MET A 90 -8.87 17.05 5.61
CA MET A 90 -9.07 16.89 4.18
C MET A 90 -10.13 15.83 3.88
N ASN A 91 -11.03 16.20 2.96
CA ASN A 91 -12.01 15.27 2.42
C ASN A 91 -12.05 15.44 0.90
N GLU A 92 -11.56 14.43 0.19
CA GLU A 92 -11.56 14.38 -1.26
C GLU A 92 -12.35 13.15 -1.71
N ASP A 93 -13.21 13.34 -2.69
CA ASP A 93 -14.09 12.31 -3.24
C ASP A 93 -14.15 12.45 -4.75
N GLU A 94 -13.52 11.51 -5.46
CA GLU A 94 -13.43 11.49 -6.91
C GLU A 94 -13.95 10.17 -7.50
N GLY A 95 -14.54 10.28 -8.68
CA GLY A 95 -15.05 9.14 -9.43
C GLY A 95 -16.52 8.84 -9.17
N LYS A 96 -17.00 7.76 -9.77
CA LYS A 96 -18.40 7.35 -9.61
C LYS A 96 -18.52 6.43 -8.39
N PRO A 97 -19.37 6.73 -7.40
CA PRO A 97 -19.65 5.84 -6.29
C PRO A 97 -20.09 4.46 -6.74
N PHE A 98 -19.65 3.43 -6.06
CA PHE A 98 -20.14 2.07 -6.27
C PHE A 98 -21.59 1.95 -5.77
N ASP A 99 -22.35 1.03 -6.32
CA ASP A 99 -23.77 0.87 -5.93
C ASP A 99 -23.91 0.49 -4.44
N PHE A 100 -22.93 -0.22 -3.88
CA PHE A 100 -22.91 -0.64 -2.47
C PHE A 100 -22.41 0.45 -1.51
N GLU A 101 -21.80 1.55 -1.98
CA GLU A 101 -21.46 2.69 -1.09
C GLU A 101 -22.67 3.33 -0.44
N LYS A 102 -23.87 3.14 -1.02
CA LYS A 102 -25.12 3.67 -0.47
C LYS A 102 -25.55 2.94 0.81
N ASP A 103 -25.04 1.73 0.99
CA ASP A 103 -25.37 0.87 2.11
C ASP A 103 -24.25 0.89 3.18
N SER A 104 -23.15 1.62 2.93
CA SER A 104 -22.04 1.79 3.87
C SER A 104 -22.23 3.08 4.66
N ASP A 105 -22.12 2.99 5.97
CA ASP A 105 -22.30 4.12 6.87
C ASP A 105 -21.06 5.05 6.88
N ASP A 106 -19.87 4.50 6.58
CA ASP A 106 -18.60 5.24 6.55
C ASP A 106 -17.57 4.63 5.57
N THR A 107 -16.42 5.31 5.43
CA THR A 107 -15.33 4.88 4.54
C THR A 107 -14.63 3.61 5.03
N SER A 108 -14.64 3.31 6.31
CA SER A 108 -14.04 2.07 6.83
C SER A 108 -14.85 0.84 6.37
N GLU A 109 -16.16 0.89 6.44
CA GLU A 109 -17.03 -0.18 5.92
C GLU A 109 -16.85 -0.39 4.41
N LEU A 110 -16.69 0.71 3.67
CA LEU A 110 -16.39 0.63 2.24
C LEU A 110 -15.08 -0.11 1.98
N ILE A 111 -14.04 0.14 2.78
CA ILE A 111 -12.75 -0.55 2.66
C ILE A 111 -12.93 -2.06 2.89
N TYR A 112 -13.62 -2.47 3.96
CA TYR A 112 -13.88 -3.88 4.25
C TYR A 112 -14.68 -4.57 3.13
N HIS A 113 -15.68 -3.90 2.59
CA HIS A 113 -16.45 -4.40 1.43
C HIS A 113 -15.57 -4.60 0.18
N LEU A 114 -14.66 -3.67 -0.08
CA LEU A 114 -13.73 -3.77 -1.19
C LEU A 114 -12.68 -4.88 -0.99
N ILE A 115 -12.23 -5.10 0.25
CA ILE A 115 -11.36 -6.22 0.61
C ILE A 115 -12.08 -7.54 0.31
N GLU A 116 -13.29 -7.74 0.85
CA GLU A 116 -14.09 -8.95 0.62
C GLU A 116 -14.31 -9.21 -0.89
N LYS A 117 -14.70 -8.18 -1.62
CA LYS A 117 -14.91 -8.27 -3.06
C LYS A 117 -13.66 -8.66 -3.83
N THR A 118 -12.51 -8.15 -3.42
CA THR A 118 -11.22 -8.36 -4.08
C THR A 118 -10.61 -9.70 -3.72
N LEU A 119 -10.63 -10.07 -2.45
CA LEU A 119 -10.07 -11.32 -1.95
C LEU A 119 -11.02 -12.50 -2.12
N GLY A 120 -12.34 -12.25 -2.10
CA GLY A 120 -13.39 -13.27 -2.14
C GLY A 120 -13.58 -13.98 -0.81
N GLU A 121 -13.17 -13.36 0.26
CA GLU A 121 -13.36 -13.76 1.65
C GLU A 121 -13.38 -12.52 2.53
N ASP A 122 -14.12 -12.56 3.63
CA ASP A 122 -14.18 -11.50 4.61
C ASP A 122 -12.82 -11.34 5.29
N PHE A 123 -12.42 -10.10 5.58
CA PHE A 123 -11.16 -9.83 6.25
C PHE A 123 -11.09 -10.48 7.65
N ASP A 124 -12.19 -10.43 8.39
CA ASP A 124 -12.30 -11.00 9.72
C ASP A 124 -12.33 -12.53 9.73
N ASP A 125 -12.65 -13.16 8.60
CA ASP A 125 -12.64 -14.62 8.43
C ASP A 125 -11.27 -15.17 8.03
N ILE A 126 -10.28 -14.31 7.76
CA ILE A 126 -8.93 -14.76 7.42
C ILE A 126 -8.28 -15.36 8.66
N ASP A 127 -7.83 -16.60 8.55
CA ASP A 127 -7.11 -17.29 9.62
C ASP A 127 -5.82 -16.52 9.97
N LEU A 128 -5.68 -16.09 11.22
CA LEU A 128 -4.51 -15.36 11.70
C LEU A 128 -3.21 -16.15 11.53
N GLU A 129 -3.28 -17.48 11.53
CA GLU A 129 -2.16 -18.40 11.27
C GLU A 129 -1.94 -18.65 9.77
N ALA A 130 -2.76 -18.05 8.88
CA ALA A 130 -2.58 -18.18 7.45
C ALA A 130 -1.18 -17.70 7.02
N LYS A 131 -0.64 -18.35 6.00
CA LYS A 131 0.73 -18.06 5.54
C LYS A 131 0.78 -16.81 4.69
N CYS A 132 1.60 -15.87 5.13
CA CYS A 132 2.05 -14.74 4.34
C CYS A 132 3.52 -14.93 3.93
N PHE A 133 3.86 -14.43 2.76
CA PHE A 133 5.21 -14.55 2.20
C PHE A 133 5.88 -13.19 2.26
N ARG A 134 6.91 -13.06 3.09
CA ARG A 134 7.70 -11.83 3.19
C ARG A 134 8.75 -11.79 2.08
N TYR A 135 8.84 -10.64 1.42
CA TYR A 135 9.84 -10.34 0.41
C TYR A 135 10.56 -9.05 0.77
N SER A 136 11.85 -8.98 0.43
CA SER A 136 12.62 -7.75 0.49
C SER A 136 12.71 -7.12 -0.90
N PHE A 137 12.67 -5.79 -0.96
CA PHE A 137 12.97 -5.04 -2.16
C PHE A 137 14.48 -4.99 -2.38
N GLN A 138 14.91 -5.31 -3.61
CA GLN A 138 16.32 -5.15 -3.97
C GLN A 138 16.58 -3.66 -4.21
N GLN A 139 17.44 -3.07 -3.38
CA GLN A 139 18.02 -1.77 -3.72
C GLN A 139 18.92 -1.96 -4.93
N GLU A 140 18.68 -1.22 -6.00
CA GLU A 140 19.68 -1.11 -7.06
C GLU A 140 20.93 -0.48 -6.43
N GLN A 141 22.00 -1.27 -6.33
CA GLN A 141 23.31 -0.74 -6.00
C GLN A 141 23.72 0.18 -7.15
N THR A 142 23.49 1.46 -6.99
CA THR A 142 24.20 2.46 -7.77
C THR A 142 25.67 2.30 -7.42
N SER A 143 26.43 1.66 -8.30
CA SER A 143 27.88 1.58 -8.21
C SER A 143 28.45 2.97 -8.45
N ASP A 144 28.50 3.78 -7.41
CA ASP A 144 29.32 5.00 -7.40
C ASP A 144 30.80 4.61 -7.41
N ASN A 145 31.30 4.38 -8.65
CA ASN A 145 32.71 4.55 -8.91
C ASN A 145 32.96 6.04 -9.19
N SER A 146 33.07 6.82 -8.13
CA SER A 146 33.65 8.16 -8.20
C SER A 146 34.83 8.24 -7.25
N SER A 147 36.02 8.23 -7.88
CA SER A 147 37.31 8.58 -7.32
C SER A 147 37.23 9.87 -6.48
N GLU A 148 37.82 9.80 -5.31
CA GLU A 148 38.06 10.91 -4.39
C GLU A 148 38.67 12.12 -5.11
N THR A 149 38.01 13.25 -5.01
CA THR A 149 38.67 14.56 -5.08
C THR A 149 38.00 15.46 -4.05
N SER A 150 38.79 15.83 -3.06
CA SER A 150 38.47 16.67 -1.93
C SER A 150 38.04 18.09 -2.36
N SER A 151 36.85 18.53 -1.94
CA SER A 151 36.55 19.93 -1.66
C SER A 151 35.28 20.03 -0.80
N GLN A 152 35.35 20.79 0.27
CA GLN A 152 34.39 20.94 1.38
C GLN A 152 33.00 21.49 0.96
N PRO A 153 31.98 21.25 1.78
CA PRO A 153 30.58 21.40 1.40
C PRO A 153 30.04 22.80 1.73
N SER A 154 29.23 23.31 0.81
CA SER A 154 28.25 24.35 1.14
C SER A 154 26.95 23.70 1.58
N SER A 155 26.50 24.03 2.79
CA SER A 155 25.26 23.59 3.39
C SER A 155 24.03 23.96 2.54
N SER A 156 23.35 22.97 2.00
CA SER A 156 21.96 23.10 1.62
C SER A 156 21.16 22.12 2.46
N GLU A 157 20.34 22.67 3.35
CA GLU A 157 19.38 21.90 4.15
C GLU A 157 18.40 21.15 3.23
N ASN A 158 18.53 19.85 3.16
CA ASN A 158 17.50 18.98 2.61
C ASN A 158 16.32 18.98 3.59
N LYS A 159 15.32 19.81 3.32
CA LYS A 159 14.03 19.73 4.03
C LYS A 159 13.27 18.53 3.51
N PRO A 160 12.78 17.64 4.41
CA PRO A 160 11.93 16.53 3.99
C PRO A 160 10.66 17.05 3.32
N TRP A 161 10.19 16.38 2.27
CA TRP A 161 9.04 16.75 1.46
C TRP A 161 7.74 16.94 2.25
N TRP A 162 7.59 16.29 3.39
CA TRP A 162 6.43 16.40 4.28
C TRP A 162 6.34 17.75 5.04
N LYS A 163 7.33 18.64 4.92
CA LYS A 163 7.30 20.01 5.49
C LYS A 163 6.64 21.05 4.57
N PHE A 164 6.03 20.64 3.48
CA PHE A 164 5.31 21.51 2.57
C PHE A 164 3.79 21.41 2.66
N TRP A 165 3.28 20.80 3.75
CA TRP A 165 1.85 20.74 4.09
C TRP A 165 1.62 21.49 5.41
#